data_c3ed1bd76cd6d76035ce573b6609fbb2
#
_entry.id   c3ed1bd76cd6d76035ce573b6609fbb2
#
_cell.length_a   1.000
_cell.length_b   1.000
_cell.length_c   1.000
_cell.angle_alpha   90.00
_cell.angle_beta   90.00
_cell.angle_gamma   90.00
#
_symmetry.space_group_name_H-M   'P 1'
#
loop_
_entity.id
_entity.type
_entity.pdbx_description
1 polymer ?
#
loop_
_entity_poly.entity_id
_entity_poly.type
_entity_poly.pdbx_seq_one_letter_code
_entity_poly.pdbx_strand_id
1 'polypeptide(L)' 'MSKYAEILADLERRIASGEYAAGRKLPSVREAAALYGCSVNTMVRAYAELEKRH' A
#
# COMPACT_ATOMS: atom_id res chain seq x y z
N MET A 1 -1.41 -9.52 14.63
CA MET A 1 -0.63 -8.95 13.52
C MET A 1 -0.87 -7.47 13.43
N SER A 2 0.08 -6.72 12.94
CA SER A 2 -0.07 -5.28 12.89
C SER A 2 -0.84 -4.86 11.65
N LYS A 3 -1.54 -3.74 11.77
CA LYS A 3 -2.25 -3.14 10.64
C LYS A 3 -1.30 -2.87 9.48
N TYR A 4 -0.12 -2.41 9.81
CA TYR A 4 0.90 -2.11 8.82
C TYR A 4 1.27 -3.35 7.99
N ALA A 5 1.50 -4.49 8.66
CA ALA A 5 1.86 -5.72 7.97
C ALA A 5 0.73 -6.21 7.07
N GLU A 6 -0.51 -6.08 7.53
CA GLU A 6 -1.67 -6.48 6.75
C GLU A 6 -1.82 -5.63 5.49
N ILE A 7 -1.62 -4.32 5.64
CA ILE A 7 -1.69 -3.40 4.51
C ILE A 7 -0.63 -3.73 3.48
N LEU A 8 0.59 -3.96 3.96
CA LEU A 8 1.71 -4.26 3.07
C LEU A 8 1.45 -5.55 2.29
N ALA A 9 0.96 -6.58 2.97
CA ALA A 9 0.65 -7.85 2.33
C ALA A 9 -0.44 -7.68 1.27
N ASP A 10 -1.46 -6.87 1.56
CA ASP A 10 -2.53 -6.63 0.63
C ASP A 10 -2.04 -5.90 -0.62
N LEU A 11 -1.21 -4.89 -0.43
CA LEU A 11 -0.64 -4.14 -1.55
C LEU A 11 0.25 -5.04 -2.43
N GLU A 12 1.07 -5.87 -1.80
CA GLU A 12 1.91 -6.81 -2.52
C GLU A 12 1.06 -7.75 -3.38
N ARG A 13 -0.02 -8.24 -2.82
CA ARG A 13 -0.91 -9.15 -3.53
C ARG A 13 -1.55 -8.47 -4.73
N ARG A 14 -1.97 -7.21 -4.58
CA ARG A 14 -2.60 -6.46 -5.66
C ARG A 14 -1.61 -6.17 -6.78
N ILE A 15 -0.36 -5.88 -6.42
CA ILE A 15 0.68 -5.67 -7.42
C ILE A 15 0.94 -6.97 -8.18
N ALA A 16 1.03 -8.08 -7.46
CA ALA A 16 1.27 -9.38 -8.08
C ALA A 16 0.14 -9.79 -9.01
N SER A 17 -1.08 -9.42 -8.68
CA SER A 17 -2.24 -9.77 -9.50
C SER A 17 -2.40 -8.86 -10.73
N GLY A 18 -1.61 -7.78 -10.81
CA GLY A 18 -1.70 -6.84 -11.90
C GLY A 18 -2.66 -5.69 -11.69
N GLU A 19 -3.32 -5.64 -10.54
CA GLU A 19 -4.25 -4.55 -10.24
C GLU A 19 -3.54 -3.20 -10.24
N TYR A 20 -2.31 -3.18 -9.72
CA TYR A 20 -1.46 -1.99 -9.75
C TYR A 20 -0.22 -2.31 -10.58
N ALA A 21 -0.43 -2.62 -11.84
CA ALA A 21 0.67 -3.00 -12.73
C ALA A 21 1.62 -1.82 -12.96
N ALA A 22 2.78 -2.12 -13.51
CA ALA A 22 3.77 -1.09 -13.84
C ALA A 22 3.10 -0.01 -14.68
N GLY A 23 3.32 1.24 -14.31
CA GLY A 23 2.73 2.38 -15.00
C GLY A 23 1.39 2.81 -14.46
N ARG A 24 0.74 2.01 -13.62
CA ARG A 24 -0.51 2.41 -12.99
C ARG A 24 -0.23 3.12 -11.69
N LYS A 25 -1.00 4.16 -11.44
CA LYS A 25 -0.84 4.91 -10.21
C LYS A 25 -1.50 4.19 -9.04
N LEU A 26 -0.75 4.05 -7.97
CA LEU A 26 -1.34 3.65 -6.70
C LEU A 26 -2.21 4.80 -6.18
N PRO A 27 -3.19 4.51 -5.33
CA PRO A 27 -3.97 5.57 -4.68
C PRO A 27 -3.03 6.49 -3.91
N SER A 28 -3.43 7.75 -3.75
CA SER A 28 -2.65 8.66 -2.93
C SER A 28 -2.60 8.14 -1.49
N VAL A 29 -1.63 8.63 -0.72
CA VAL A 29 -1.49 8.21 0.67
C VAL A 29 -2.80 8.47 1.44
N ARG A 30 -3.44 9.62 1.20
CA ARG A 30 -4.68 9.96 1.88
C ARG A 30 -5.82 9.03 1.48
N GLU A 31 -5.94 8.77 0.18
CA GLU A 31 -6.96 7.86 -0.32
C GLU A 31 -6.75 6.46 0.23
N ALA A 32 -5.52 6.00 0.22
CA ALA A 32 -5.20 4.67 0.72
C ALA A 32 -5.46 4.56 2.22
N ALA A 33 -5.13 5.60 2.97
CA ALA A 33 -5.39 5.61 4.41
C ALA A 33 -6.88 5.45 4.70
N ALA A 34 -7.71 6.13 3.92
CA ALA A 34 -9.17 6.02 4.06
C ALA A 34 -9.65 4.62 3.68
N LEU A 35 -9.12 4.07 2.60
CA LEU A 35 -9.51 2.74 2.13
C LEU A 35 -9.15 1.65 3.15
N TYR A 36 -7.99 1.77 3.76
CA TYR A 36 -7.52 0.76 4.70
C TYR A 36 -7.90 1.06 6.15
N GLY A 37 -8.51 2.21 6.39
CA GLY A 37 -8.93 2.58 7.74
C GLY A 37 -7.75 2.77 8.69
N CYS A 38 -6.68 3.42 8.21
CA CYS A 38 -5.49 3.64 9.03
C CYS A 38 -5.04 5.09 8.91
N SER A 39 -3.99 5.45 9.65
CA SER A 39 -3.48 6.81 9.60
C SER A 39 -2.65 7.04 8.35
N VAL A 40 -2.53 8.32 7.96
CA VAL A 40 -1.69 8.69 6.84
C VAL A 40 -0.24 8.27 7.10
N ASN A 41 0.24 8.43 8.34
CA ASN A 41 1.60 8.02 8.69
C ASN A 41 1.85 6.53 8.43
N THR A 42 0.87 5.70 8.75
CA THR A 42 0.98 4.27 8.50
C THR A 42 1.11 4.01 6.99
N MET A 43 0.32 4.71 6.19
CA MET A 43 0.39 4.53 4.73
C MET A 43 1.71 5.04 4.16
N VAL A 44 2.23 6.15 4.69
CA VAL A 44 3.53 6.66 4.25
C VAL A 44 4.61 5.60 4.46
N ARG A 45 4.59 4.97 5.64
CA ARG A 45 5.56 3.91 5.95
C ARG A 45 5.38 2.70 5.06
N ALA A 46 4.13 2.32 4.82
CA ALA A 46 3.84 1.17 3.96
C ALA A 46 4.31 1.41 2.53
N TYR A 47 4.03 2.59 2.00
CA TYR A 47 4.46 2.94 0.65
C TYR A 47 5.98 3.01 0.53
N ALA A 48 6.65 3.53 1.56
CA ALA A 48 8.11 3.57 1.55
C ALA A 48 8.72 2.17 1.52
N GLU A 49 8.14 1.26 2.29
CA GLU A 49 8.61 -0.12 2.30
C GLU A 49 8.31 -0.81 0.97
N LEU A 50 7.13 -0.56 0.43
CA LEU A 50 6.75 -1.13 -0.86
C LEU A 50 7.70 -0.68 -1.96
N GLU A 51 8.09 0.59 -1.94
CA GLU A 51 9.01 1.14 -2.92
C GLU A 51 10.37 0.46 -2.86
N LYS A 52 10.82 0.11 -1.66
CA LYS A 52 12.07 -0.61 -1.49
C LYS A 52 12.03 -2.01 -2.11
N ARG A 53 10.85 -2.63 -2.11
CA ARG A 53 10.69 -3.99 -2.61
C ARG A 53 10.45 -4.04 -4.11
N HIS A 54 10.04 -2.94 -4.66
CA HIS A 54 9.71 -2.83 -6.08
C HIS A 54 10.35 -1.57 -6.66
#